data_988a5ed323faffbcff398ac8853fdb85
#
_entry.id   988a5ed323faffbcff398ac8853fdb85
#
_cell.length_a   1.000
_cell.length_b   1.000
_cell.length_c   1.000
_cell.angle_alpha   90.00
_cell.angle_beta   90.00
_cell.angle_gamma   90.00
#
_symmetry.space_group_name_H-M   'P 1'
#
loop_
_entity.id
_entity.type
_entity.pdbx_description
1 polymer ?
#
loop_
_entity_poly.entity_id
_entity_poly.type
_entity_poly.pdbx_seq_one_letter_code
_entity_poly.pdbx_strand_id
1 'polypeptide(L)'
;MNREQEKKNYRTLERLVRGFSNHRRIQILEVLKKAPEQSVDDIAKLLGINYKTAADHLRRLAIAGLVLKKSDSVSIRHKITSRAEYVLKFLRTLE
;
A
#
# COMPACT_ATOMS: atom_id res chain seq x y z
N MET A 1 16.44 4.28 29.12
CA MET A 1 16.06 4.42 27.70
C MET A 1 16.98 5.43 27.03
N ASN A 2 17.45 5.12 25.85
CA ASN A 2 18.33 6.09 25.20
C ASN A 2 17.52 7.14 24.44
N ARG A 3 18.17 8.26 24.13
CA ARG A 3 17.51 9.41 23.52
C ARG A 3 16.94 9.14 22.15
N GLU A 4 17.58 8.27 21.40
CA GLU A 4 17.12 7.99 20.03
C GLU A 4 15.81 7.26 20.03
N GLN A 5 15.58 6.38 21.00
CA GLN A 5 14.29 5.73 21.16
C GLN A 5 13.22 6.75 21.56
N GLU A 6 13.60 7.75 22.35
CA GLU A 6 12.70 8.81 22.73
C GLU A 6 12.31 9.69 21.57
N LYS A 7 13.13 9.69 20.51
CA LYS A 7 12.87 10.49 19.32
C LYS A 7 12.06 9.74 18.26
N LYS A 8 11.55 8.57 18.59
CA LYS A 8 10.72 7.82 17.65
C LYS A 8 9.57 8.71 17.17
N ASN A 9 9.36 8.74 15.86
CA ASN A 9 8.33 9.59 15.28
C ASN A 9 7.00 8.86 15.20
N TYR A 10 6.18 9.06 16.20
CA TYR A 10 4.89 8.39 16.29
C TYR A 10 3.92 8.83 15.20
N ARG A 11 4.02 10.07 14.75
CA ARG A 11 3.15 10.55 13.67
C ARG A 11 3.47 9.85 12.35
N THR A 12 4.73 9.60 12.08
CA THR A 12 5.14 8.85 10.90
C THR A 12 4.60 7.42 10.96
N LEU A 13 4.70 6.79 12.12
CA LEU A 13 4.18 5.44 12.32
C LEU A 13 2.65 5.41 12.16
N GLU A 14 1.97 6.39 12.74
CA GLU A 14 0.52 6.50 12.60
C GLU A 14 0.12 6.63 11.13
N ARG A 15 0.82 7.48 10.39
CA ARG A 15 0.53 7.68 8.98
C ARG A 15 0.70 6.40 8.17
N LEU A 16 1.76 5.67 8.49
CA LEU A 16 2.01 4.38 7.86
C LEU A 16 0.86 3.39 8.15
N VAL A 17 0.49 3.26 9.42
CA VAL A 17 -0.58 2.33 9.81
C VAL A 17 -1.90 2.73 9.17
N ARG A 18 -2.23 4.01 9.18
CA ARG A 18 -3.45 4.50 8.53
C ARG A 18 -3.45 4.23 7.03
N GLY A 19 -2.26 4.21 6.43
CA GLY A 19 -2.15 3.94 5.01
C GLY A 19 -2.68 2.57 4.63
N PHE A 20 -2.50 1.55 5.46
CA PHE A 20 -2.99 0.22 5.15
C PHE A 20 -4.19 -0.22 6.01
N SER A 21 -4.66 0.60 6.91
CA SER A 21 -5.75 0.27 7.83
C SER A 21 -7.12 0.34 7.14
N ASN A 22 -7.31 -0.54 6.16
CA ASN A 22 -8.54 -0.62 5.37
C ASN A 22 -8.52 -1.94 4.63
N HIS A 23 -9.63 -2.69 4.66
CA HIS A 23 -9.66 -4.03 4.08
C HIS A 23 -9.32 -4.04 2.58
N ARG A 24 -9.79 -3.04 1.83
CA ARG A 24 -9.50 -2.98 0.39
C ARG A 24 -8.01 -2.67 0.14
N ARG A 25 -7.43 -1.80 0.95
CA ARG A 25 -6.01 -1.48 0.80
C ARG A 25 -5.13 -2.68 1.13
N ILE A 26 -5.51 -3.46 2.14
CA ILE A 26 -4.80 -4.70 2.44
C ILE A 26 -4.91 -5.68 1.26
N GLN A 27 -6.11 -5.83 0.69
CA GLN A 27 -6.30 -6.66 -0.49
C GLN A 27 -5.42 -6.21 -1.66
N ILE A 28 -5.34 -4.90 -1.88
CA ILE A 28 -4.53 -4.35 -2.96
C ILE A 28 -3.06 -4.73 -2.78
N LEU A 29 -2.54 -4.62 -1.56
CA LEU A 29 -1.15 -5.01 -1.31
C LEU A 29 -0.93 -6.50 -1.60
N GLU A 30 -1.87 -7.35 -1.22
CA GLU A 30 -1.77 -8.78 -1.51
C GLU A 30 -1.84 -9.08 -3.00
N VAL A 31 -2.73 -8.41 -3.71
CA VAL A 31 -2.86 -8.56 -5.16
C VAL A 31 -1.55 -8.15 -5.84
N LEU A 32 -0.99 -7.01 -5.45
CA LEU A 32 0.24 -6.51 -6.05
C LEU A 32 1.45 -7.38 -5.71
N LYS A 33 1.43 -8.05 -4.56
CA LYS A 33 2.50 -9.00 -4.24
C LYS A 33 2.47 -10.19 -5.18
N LYS A 34 1.29 -10.70 -5.48
CA LYS A 34 1.12 -11.87 -6.35
C LYS A 34 1.25 -11.52 -7.83
N ALA A 35 0.73 -10.36 -8.22
CA ALA A 35 0.70 -9.91 -9.60
C ALA A 35 1.11 -8.44 -9.66
N PRO A 36 2.41 -8.16 -9.68
CA PRO A 36 2.89 -6.79 -9.70
C PRO A 36 2.55 -6.06 -11.00
N GLU A 37 2.74 -4.75 -10.98
CA GLU A 37 2.59 -3.87 -12.14
C GLU A 37 1.16 -3.78 -12.68
N GLN A 38 0.19 -3.73 -11.77
CA GLN A 38 -1.21 -3.53 -12.13
C GLN A 38 -1.52 -2.04 -12.28
N SER A 39 -2.39 -1.72 -13.22
CA SER A 39 -2.94 -0.37 -13.37
C SER A 39 -4.09 -0.17 -12.39
N VAL A 40 -4.57 1.08 -12.26
CA VAL A 40 -5.77 1.36 -11.47
C VAL A 40 -6.97 0.56 -12.00
N ASP A 41 -7.12 0.51 -13.32
CA ASP A 41 -8.22 -0.20 -13.94
C ASP A 41 -8.18 -1.70 -13.63
N ASP A 42 -6.97 -2.29 -13.69
CA ASP A 42 -6.79 -3.70 -13.34
C ASP A 42 -7.24 -3.98 -11.92
N ILE A 43 -6.79 -3.15 -10.98
CA ILE A 43 -7.14 -3.29 -9.56
C ILE A 43 -8.63 -3.12 -9.35
N ALA A 44 -9.23 -2.10 -9.97
CA ALA A 44 -10.66 -1.86 -9.86
C ALA A 44 -11.46 -3.07 -10.33
N LYS A 45 -11.09 -3.64 -11.45
CA LYS A 45 -11.76 -4.82 -12.00
C LYS A 45 -11.57 -6.05 -11.13
N LEU A 46 -10.36 -6.29 -10.66
CA LEU A 46 -10.05 -7.43 -9.79
C LEU A 46 -10.87 -7.40 -8.51
N LEU A 47 -11.01 -6.22 -7.92
CA LEU A 47 -11.71 -6.08 -6.64
C LEU A 47 -13.21 -5.80 -6.80
N GLY A 48 -13.67 -5.57 -8.03
CA GLY A 48 -15.06 -5.22 -8.27
C GLY A 48 -15.45 -3.89 -7.64
N ILE A 49 -14.54 -2.92 -7.66
CA ILE A 49 -14.79 -1.60 -7.09
C ILE A 49 -14.68 -0.52 -8.16
N ASN A 50 -15.20 0.65 -7.84
CA ASN A 50 -15.19 1.80 -8.71
C ASN A 50 -13.75 2.27 -8.97
N TYR A 51 -13.49 2.76 -10.18
CA TYR A 51 -12.16 3.25 -10.57
C TYR A 51 -11.66 4.35 -9.64
N LYS A 52 -12.51 5.32 -9.33
CA LYS A 52 -12.13 6.43 -8.45
C LYS A 52 -11.75 5.93 -7.05
N THR A 53 -12.51 4.96 -6.55
CA THR A 53 -12.23 4.37 -5.24
C THR A 53 -10.89 3.63 -5.26
N ALA A 54 -10.64 2.85 -6.31
CA ALA A 54 -9.36 2.16 -6.46
C ALA A 54 -8.21 3.15 -6.55
N ALA A 55 -8.38 4.22 -7.34
CA ALA A 55 -7.36 5.26 -7.49
C ALA A 55 -7.06 5.93 -6.16
N ASP A 56 -8.08 6.23 -5.35
CA ASP A 56 -7.89 6.85 -4.05
C ASP A 56 -7.14 5.92 -3.09
N HIS A 57 -7.49 4.65 -3.06
CA HIS A 57 -6.77 3.67 -2.23
C HIS A 57 -5.30 3.58 -2.64
N LEU A 58 -5.02 3.51 -3.94
CA LEU A 58 -3.64 3.43 -4.43
C LEU A 58 -2.87 4.71 -4.10
N ARG A 59 -3.52 5.87 -4.19
CA ARG A 59 -2.89 7.14 -3.82
C ARG A 59 -2.51 7.14 -2.34
N ARG A 60 -3.41 6.69 -1.47
CA ARG A 60 -3.13 6.62 -0.02
C ARG A 60 -2.02 5.64 0.30
N LEU A 61 -1.99 4.51 -0.38
CA LEU A 61 -0.89 3.55 -0.24
C LEU A 61 0.44 4.14 -0.69
N ALA A 62 0.43 4.92 -1.77
CA ALA A 62 1.64 5.56 -2.26
C ALA A 62 2.15 6.62 -1.28
N ILE A 63 1.25 7.43 -0.71
CA ILE A 63 1.60 8.44 0.29
C ILE A 63 2.23 7.78 1.52
N ALA A 64 1.73 6.62 1.93
CA ALA A 64 2.27 5.89 3.07
C ALA A 64 3.58 5.16 2.76
N GLY A 65 4.04 5.19 1.51
CA GLY A 65 5.27 4.52 1.11
C GLY A 65 5.13 3.02 0.95
N LEU A 66 3.90 2.54 0.70
CA LEU A 66 3.61 1.12 0.57
C LEU A 66 3.53 0.67 -0.88
N VAL A 67 3.29 1.59 -1.78
CA VAL A 67 3.18 1.34 -3.21
C VAL A 67 3.99 2.38 -3.96
N LEU A 68 4.69 1.95 -5.00
CA LEU A 68 5.37 2.82 -5.94
C LEU A 68 4.57 2.88 -7.22
N LYS A 69 4.47 4.07 -7.79
CA LYS A 69 3.88 4.28 -9.09
C LYS A 69 4.99 4.29 -10.13
N LYS A 70 4.81 3.51 -11.17
CA LYS A 70 5.76 3.40 -12.26
C LYS A 70 5.04 3.79 -13.54
N SER A 71 5.54 4.82 -14.20
CA SER A 71 4.93 5.33 -15.43
C SER A 71 5.65 4.73 -16.62
N ASP A 72 4.90 4.14 -17.55
CA ASP A 72 5.42 3.85 -18.88
C ASP A 72 4.74 4.80 -19.86
N SER A 73 4.98 4.63 -21.16
CA SER A 73 4.45 5.56 -22.16
C SER A 73 2.92 5.50 -22.31
N VAL A 74 2.28 4.50 -21.72
CA VAL A 74 0.85 4.23 -21.94
C VAL A 74 0.03 4.33 -20.66
N SER A 75 0.54 3.87 -19.54
CA SER A 75 -0.21 3.81 -18.30
C SER A 75 0.68 3.89 -17.06
N ILE A 76 0.05 4.14 -15.93
CA ILE A 76 0.72 4.09 -14.63
C ILE A 76 0.49 2.72 -14.03
N ARG A 77 1.56 2.08 -13.60
CA ARG A 77 1.52 0.77 -12.98
C ARG A 77 2.00 0.86 -11.54
N HIS A 78 1.62 -0.11 -10.74
CA HIS A 78 1.84 -0.08 -9.30
C HIS A 78 2.62 -1.30 -8.85
N LYS A 79 3.50 -1.08 -7.89
CA LYS A 79 4.34 -2.14 -7.32
C LYS A 79 4.47 -1.91 -5.83
N ILE A 80 4.48 -3.00 -5.05
CA ILE A 80 4.65 -2.85 -3.60
C ILE A 80 6.12 -2.56 -3.27
N THR A 81 6.31 -1.88 -2.15
CA THR A 81 7.64 -1.57 -1.62
C THR A 81 8.06 -2.66 -0.64
N SER A 82 9.35 -2.66 -0.25
CA SER A 82 9.81 -3.56 0.82
C SER A 82 9.07 -3.29 2.12
N ARG A 83 8.72 -2.04 2.39
CA ARG A 83 7.92 -1.70 3.57
C ARG A 83 6.58 -2.42 3.55
N ALA A 84 5.92 -2.46 2.39
CA ALA A 84 4.66 -3.18 2.26
C ALA A 84 4.83 -4.68 2.47
N GLU A 85 5.95 -5.25 2.05
CA GLU A 85 6.22 -6.65 2.30
C GLU A 85 6.34 -6.95 3.79
N TYR A 86 6.98 -6.06 4.56
CA TYR A 86 7.03 -6.20 6.02
C TYR A 86 5.64 -6.10 6.63
N VAL A 87 4.82 -5.17 6.13
CA VAL A 87 3.44 -5.03 6.59
C VAL A 87 2.66 -6.32 6.36
N LEU A 88 2.76 -6.89 5.16
CA LEU A 88 2.06 -8.14 4.85
C LEU A 88 2.51 -9.30 5.73
N LYS A 89 3.80 -9.40 6.01
CA LYS A 89 4.32 -10.40 6.94
C LYS A 89 3.74 -10.21 8.33
N PHE A 90 3.74 -8.98 8.81
CA PHE A 90 3.19 -8.66 10.12
C PHE A 90 1.73 -9.05 10.20
N LEU A 91 0.94 -8.64 9.22
CA LEU A 91 -0.50 -8.95 9.20
C LEU A 91 -0.75 -10.46 9.22
N ARG A 92 0.09 -11.21 8.53
CA ARG A 92 -0.02 -12.68 8.52
C ARG A 92 0.14 -13.27 9.92
N THR A 93 0.96 -12.64 10.77
CA THR A 93 1.12 -13.14 12.14
C THR A 93 -0.13 -12.93 12.98
N LEU A 94 -1.03 -12.09 12.53
CA LEU A 94 -2.27 -11.78 13.27
C LEU A 94 -3.45 -12.69 12.87
N GLU A 95 -3.29 -13.48 11.83
CA GLU A 95 -4.33 -14.38 11.35
C GLU A 95 -4.50 -15.63 12.16
#